data_b85a5612e400dbfc31b898d69790d142
#
_entry.id   b85a5612e400dbfc31b898d69790d142
#
_cell.length_a   1.000
_cell.length_b   1.000
_cell.length_c   1.000
_cell.angle_alpha   90.00
_cell.angle_beta   90.00
_cell.angle_gamma   90.00
#
_symmetry.space_group_name_H-M   'P 1'
#
loop_
_entity.id
_entity.type
_entity.pdbx_description
1 polymer ?
#
loop_
_entity_poly.entity_id
_entity_poly.type
_entity_poly.pdbx_seq_one_letter_code
_entity_poly.pdbx_strand_id
1 'polypeptide(L)'
;MIEKNRAYEWNKIGGGKPTIGNIHLAQSWIVSQYKHEYNPWHTHSGHFSGVIYLKIPDDMNKEYDKEFKDHYPASGLIEFMYGEKANFRSDNLKFKPEVGTMLVFPSWLKH
;
A
#
# COMPACT_ATOMS: atom_id res chain seq x y z
N MET A 1 22.70 -5.48 0.40
CA MET A 1 23.07 -4.39 1.33
C MET A 1 21.95 -4.03 2.31
N ILE A 2 20.71 -3.87 1.86
CA ILE A 2 19.55 -3.53 2.72
C ILE A 2 19.21 -4.67 3.70
N GLU A 3 19.34 -5.92 3.31
CA GLU A 3 19.08 -7.09 4.17
C GLU A 3 20.07 -7.23 5.34
N LYS A 4 21.36 -6.93 5.11
CA LYS A 4 22.38 -6.98 6.18
C LYS A 4 22.11 -5.94 7.26
N ASN A 5 21.66 -4.75 6.90
CA ASN A 5 21.38 -3.68 7.86
C ASN A 5 20.14 -3.98 8.70
N ARG A 6 19.09 -4.54 8.09
CA ARG A 6 17.86 -4.93 8.81
C ARG A 6 18.10 -6.06 9.81
N ALA A 7 18.89 -7.08 9.43
CA ALA A 7 19.25 -8.15 10.35
C ALA A 7 20.09 -7.65 11.54
N TYR A 8 20.96 -6.69 11.28
CA TYR A 8 21.78 -6.09 12.34
C TYR A 8 20.95 -5.26 13.32
N GLU A 9 20.03 -4.44 12.83
CA GLU A 9 19.14 -3.65 13.68
C GLU A 9 18.17 -4.52 14.48
N TRP A 10 17.62 -5.56 13.87
CA TRP A 10 16.75 -6.52 14.53
C TRP A 10 17.44 -7.22 15.69
N ASN A 11 18.69 -7.64 15.51
CA ASN A 11 19.47 -8.24 16.58
C ASN A 11 19.77 -7.27 17.73
N LYS A 12 19.97 -5.98 17.42
CA LYS A 12 20.18 -4.95 18.44
C LYS A 12 18.99 -4.76 19.37
N ILE A 13 17.78 -4.89 18.87
CA ILE A 13 16.55 -4.76 19.65
C ILE A 13 16.08 -6.07 20.29
N GLY A 14 16.91 -7.13 20.23
CA GLY A 14 16.61 -8.41 20.85
C GLY A 14 15.61 -9.28 20.10
N GLY A 15 15.30 -8.96 18.84
CA GLY A 15 14.33 -9.70 18.02
C GLY A 15 14.82 -11.05 17.48
N GLY A 16 16.07 -11.44 17.76
CA GLY A 16 16.70 -12.64 17.21
C GLY A 16 17.10 -12.47 15.73
N LYS A 17 17.71 -13.49 15.16
CA LYS A 17 18.09 -13.48 13.74
C LYS A 17 16.86 -13.74 12.86
N PRO A 18 16.48 -12.81 11.96
CA PRO A 18 15.39 -13.08 11.04
C PRO A 18 15.78 -14.22 10.10
N THR A 19 14.95 -15.24 10.03
CA THR A 19 15.08 -16.35 9.08
C THR A 19 14.00 -16.20 8.02
N ILE A 20 14.40 -16.21 6.75
CA ILE A 20 13.46 -16.31 5.64
C ILE A 20 13.07 -17.77 5.54
N GLY A 21 11.85 -18.09 5.99
CA GLY A 21 11.24 -19.39 5.76
C GLY A 21 10.66 -19.48 4.34
N ASN A 22 9.93 -20.54 4.08
CA ASN A 22 9.19 -20.67 2.84
C ASN A 22 8.08 -19.61 2.74
N ILE A 23 8.00 -18.94 1.59
CA ILE A 23 6.92 -18.02 1.27
C ILE A 23 5.81 -18.82 0.59
N HIS A 24 4.60 -18.72 1.11
CA HIS A 24 3.42 -19.36 0.56
C HIS A 24 2.42 -18.30 0.14
N LEU A 25 1.93 -18.42 -1.10
CA LEU A 25 0.78 -17.64 -1.55
C LEU A 25 -0.48 -18.24 -0.93
N ALA A 26 -1.05 -17.56 0.06
CA ALA A 26 -2.23 -18.03 0.77
C ALA A 26 -3.51 -17.83 -0.05
N GLN A 27 -3.63 -16.69 -0.75
CA GLN A 27 -4.81 -16.34 -1.53
C GLN A 27 -4.47 -15.31 -2.60
N SER A 28 -5.17 -15.38 -3.73
CA SER A 28 -5.16 -14.34 -4.76
C SER A 28 -6.56 -14.18 -5.35
N TRP A 29 -6.90 -12.95 -5.74
CA TRP A 29 -8.17 -12.63 -6.39
C TRP A 29 -8.02 -11.44 -7.31
N ILE A 30 -9.01 -11.21 -8.16
CA ILE A 30 -9.06 -10.07 -9.06
C ILE A 30 -10.14 -9.11 -8.55
N VAL A 31 -9.79 -7.84 -8.44
CA VAL A 31 -10.73 -6.76 -8.14
C VAL A 31 -10.98 -5.97 -9.42
N SER A 32 -12.25 -5.87 -9.81
CA SER A 32 -12.71 -4.98 -10.86
C SER A 32 -13.50 -3.86 -10.21
N GLN A 33 -12.99 -2.64 -10.32
CA GLN A 33 -13.61 -1.45 -9.73
C GLN A 33 -14.12 -0.54 -10.84
N TYR A 34 -15.35 -0.12 -10.72
CA TYR A 34 -16.02 0.75 -11.69
C TYR A 34 -16.08 2.19 -11.17
N LYS A 35 -16.50 3.09 -12.05
CA LYS A 35 -16.70 4.50 -11.71
C LYS A 35 -17.64 4.64 -10.50
N HIS A 36 -17.27 5.50 -9.56
CA HIS A 36 -17.97 5.76 -8.29
C HIS A 36 -17.93 4.65 -7.24
N GLU A 37 -17.19 3.58 -7.49
CA GLU A 37 -16.91 2.56 -6.48
C GLU A 37 -15.63 2.89 -5.72
N TYR A 38 -15.57 2.49 -4.46
CA TYR A 38 -14.37 2.58 -3.64
C TYR A 38 -14.31 1.40 -2.68
N ASN A 39 -13.10 1.04 -2.27
CA ASN A 39 -12.89 0.09 -1.19
C ASN A 39 -12.78 0.86 0.14
N PRO A 40 -13.60 0.54 1.14
CA PRO A 40 -13.43 1.06 2.49
C PRO A 40 -12.06 0.67 3.07
N TRP A 41 -11.62 1.44 4.05
CA TRP A 41 -10.42 1.11 4.82
C TRP A 41 -10.50 -0.31 5.41
N HIS A 42 -9.52 -1.14 5.10
CA HIS A 42 -9.48 -2.52 5.55
C HIS A 42 -8.03 -3.01 5.76
N THR A 43 -7.92 -4.23 6.27
CA THR A 43 -6.68 -4.98 6.44
C THR A 43 -6.89 -6.40 5.96
N HIS A 44 -5.81 -7.15 5.80
CA HIS A 44 -5.85 -8.56 5.42
C HIS A 44 -5.25 -9.45 6.50
N SER A 45 -5.54 -10.73 6.43
CA SER A 45 -4.83 -11.79 7.16
C SER A 45 -3.48 -12.08 6.51
N GLY A 46 -2.63 -12.84 7.22
CA GLY A 46 -1.28 -13.19 6.76
C GLY A 46 -0.24 -12.16 7.16
N HIS A 47 0.96 -12.27 6.60
CA HIS A 47 2.09 -11.40 6.93
C HIS A 47 2.21 -10.23 5.97
N PHE A 48 2.03 -10.50 4.68
CA PHE A 48 2.13 -9.51 3.61
C PHE A 48 0.92 -9.60 2.69
N SER A 49 0.54 -8.47 2.17
CA SER A 49 -0.42 -8.31 1.08
C SER A 49 0.24 -7.56 -0.06
N GLY A 50 -0.31 -7.71 -1.24
CA GLY A 50 0.16 -6.97 -2.40
C GLY A 50 -0.96 -6.69 -3.38
N VAL A 51 -0.80 -5.65 -4.16
CA VAL A 51 -1.68 -5.30 -5.27
C VAL A 51 -0.86 -5.09 -6.52
N ILE A 52 -1.34 -5.65 -7.64
CA ILE A 52 -0.77 -5.43 -8.97
C ILE A 52 -1.84 -4.76 -9.81
N TYR A 53 -1.49 -3.66 -10.45
CA TYR A 53 -2.39 -2.96 -11.35
C TYR A 53 -2.28 -3.54 -12.75
N LEU A 54 -3.31 -4.25 -13.20
CA LEU A 54 -3.35 -4.89 -14.52
C LEU A 54 -3.96 -3.99 -15.60
N LYS A 55 -4.89 -3.13 -15.20
CA LYS A 55 -5.56 -2.20 -16.10
C LYS A 55 -5.98 -0.94 -15.34
N ILE A 56 -5.78 0.20 -15.96
CA ILE A 56 -6.16 1.51 -15.44
C ILE A 56 -6.88 2.25 -16.59
N PRO A 57 -8.01 2.92 -16.33
CA PRO A 57 -8.69 3.72 -17.34
C PRO A 57 -7.81 4.86 -17.89
N ASP A 58 -7.86 5.10 -19.19
CA ASP A 58 -7.06 6.15 -19.85
C ASP A 58 -7.41 7.56 -19.37
N ASP A 59 -8.64 7.78 -18.94
CA ASP A 59 -9.13 9.08 -18.44
C ASP A 59 -8.73 9.36 -16.99
N MET A 60 -8.22 8.37 -16.27
CA MET A 60 -7.76 8.53 -14.89
C MET A 60 -6.63 9.56 -14.77
N ASN A 61 -5.73 9.63 -15.75
CA ASN A 61 -4.69 10.65 -15.80
C ASN A 61 -5.27 12.07 -15.92
N LYS A 62 -6.37 12.23 -16.64
CA LYS A 62 -7.05 13.51 -16.78
C LYS A 62 -7.69 14.01 -15.48
N GLU A 63 -8.04 13.12 -14.58
CA GLU A 63 -8.56 13.48 -13.27
C GLU A 63 -7.50 14.06 -12.34
N TYR A 64 -6.23 13.62 -12.50
CA TYR A 64 -5.12 14.19 -11.72
C TYR A 64 -4.68 15.57 -12.18
N ASP A 65 -4.93 15.91 -13.46
CA ASP A 65 -4.57 17.21 -14.04
C ASP A 65 -5.65 18.30 -13.80
N LYS A 66 -6.77 17.92 -13.21
CA LYS A 66 -7.81 18.88 -12.84
C LYS A 66 -7.46 19.58 -11.53
N GLU A 67 -7.73 20.87 -11.45
CA GLU A 67 -7.78 21.57 -10.17
C GLU A 67 -8.87 20.93 -9.29
N PHE A 68 -8.44 20.10 -8.35
CA PHE A 68 -9.35 19.52 -7.38
C PHE A 68 -9.83 20.59 -6.43
N LYS A 69 -11.15 20.75 -6.36
CA LYS A 69 -11.79 21.61 -5.37
C LYS A 69 -11.94 20.93 -4.01
N ASP A 70 -11.60 19.64 -3.94
CA ASP A 70 -11.66 18.87 -2.70
C ASP A 70 -10.46 19.14 -1.81
N HIS A 71 -10.72 19.25 -0.51
CA HIS A 71 -9.67 19.40 0.50
C HIS A 71 -8.75 18.18 0.62
N TYR A 72 -9.16 17.03 0.06
CA TYR A 72 -8.45 15.77 0.17
C TYR A 72 -8.57 14.92 -1.12
N PRO A 73 -7.88 15.30 -2.19
CA PRO A 73 -7.97 14.58 -3.45
C PRO A 73 -7.35 13.17 -3.31
N ALA A 74 -8.18 12.14 -3.46
CA ALA A 74 -7.78 10.74 -3.35
C ALA A 74 -8.40 9.85 -4.43
N SER A 75 -9.12 10.44 -5.39
CA SER A 75 -9.81 9.68 -6.43
C SER A 75 -8.86 8.77 -7.21
N GLY A 76 -9.15 7.46 -7.20
CA GLY A 76 -8.38 6.45 -7.90
C GLY A 76 -6.98 6.16 -7.33
N LEU A 77 -6.60 6.78 -6.22
CA LEU A 77 -5.34 6.47 -5.51
C LEU A 77 -5.53 5.28 -4.58
N ILE A 78 -4.45 4.54 -4.35
CA ILE A 78 -4.36 3.70 -3.17
C ILE A 78 -3.75 4.51 -2.04
N GLU A 79 -4.33 4.41 -0.86
CA GLU A 79 -3.90 5.14 0.31
C GLU A 79 -3.58 4.18 1.45
N PHE A 80 -2.47 4.41 2.13
CA PHE A 80 -2.06 3.68 3.32
C PHE A 80 -2.11 4.60 4.52
N MET A 81 -2.58 4.09 5.65
CA MET A 81 -2.64 4.83 6.90
C MET A 81 -1.84 4.13 8.00
N TYR A 82 -0.98 4.90 8.66
CA TYR A 82 -0.17 4.41 9.77
C TYR A 82 0.14 5.49 10.79
N GLY A 83 -0.14 5.19 12.04
CA GLY A 83 0.11 6.09 13.17
C GLY A 83 -0.96 7.16 13.36
N GLU A 84 -0.58 8.24 14.00
CA GLU A 84 -1.45 9.39 14.30
C GLU A 84 -0.93 10.65 13.63
N LYS A 85 -1.84 11.48 13.16
CA LYS A 85 -1.53 12.80 12.63
C LYS A 85 -1.00 13.69 13.74
N ALA A 86 0.12 14.33 13.50
CA ALA A 86 0.71 15.31 14.41
C ALA A 86 1.38 16.44 13.63
N ASN A 87 1.82 17.49 14.34
CA ASN A 87 2.58 18.57 13.71
C ASN A 87 3.85 18.00 13.04
N PHE A 88 4.06 18.41 11.80
CA PHE A 88 5.20 17.97 10.96
C PHE A 88 5.24 16.47 10.64
N ARG A 89 4.12 15.75 10.81
CA ARG A 89 4.00 14.32 10.58
C ARG A 89 2.72 14.02 9.81
N SER A 90 2.84 13.24 8.74
CA SER A 90 1.70 12.65 8.04
C SER A 90 1.43 11.24 8.54
N ASP A 91 0.18 10.88 8.66
CA ASP A 91 -0.30 9.54 9.00
C ASP A 91 -0.73 8.73 7.76
N ASN A 92 -0.66 9.32 6.58
CA ASN A 92 -1.05 8.68 5.34
C ASN A 92 -0.02 8.82 4.22
N LEU A 93 -0.07 7.87 3.31
CA LEU A 93 0.75 7.82 2.11
C LEU A 93 -0.14 7.38 0.93
N LYS A 94 -0.13 8.15 -0.14
CA LYS A 94 -0.93 7.88 -1.34
C LYS A 94 -0.03 7.52 -2.51
N PHE A 95 -0.46 6.54 -3.30
CA PHE A 95 0.20 6.15 -4.54
C PHE A 95 -0.77 6.23 -5.70
N LYS A 96 -0.30 6.80 -6.78
CA LYS A 96 -0.99 6.73 -8.06
C LYS A 96 -0.78 5.35 -8.66
N PRO A 97 -1.86 4.62 -9.03
CA PRO A 97 -1.70 3.35 -9.69
C PRO A 97 -1.11 3.51 -11.09
N GLU A 98 -0.20 2.61 -11.43
CA GLU A 98 0.39 2.50 -12.76
C GLU A 98 0.35 1.03 -13.20
N VAL A 99 -0.01 0.77 -14.46
CA VAL A 99 -0.09 -0.60 -14.98
C VAL A 99 1.27 -1.29 -14.87
N GLY A 100 1.28 -2.51 -14.36
CA GLY A 100 2.49 -3.29 -14.10
C GLY A 100 3.18 -3.00 -12.78
N THR A 101 2.76 -1.97 -12.04
CA THR A 101 3.28 -1.71 -10.70
C THR A 101 2.70 -2.68 -9.70
N MET A 102 3.56 -3.23 -8.85
CA MET A 102 3.20 -4.04 -7.70
C MET A 102 3.59 -3.30 -6.41
N LEU A 103 2.64 -3.14 -5.52
CA LEU A 103 2.86 -2.68 -4.16
C LEU A 103 2.76 -3.86 -3.21
N VAL A 104 3.75 -4.02 -2.32
CA VAL A 104 3.75 -5.04 -1.27
C VAL A 104 3.86 -4.35 0.07
N PHE A 105 3.01 -4.75 1.00
CA PHE A 105 2.88 -4.11 2.31
C PHE A 105 2.49 -5.12 3.39
N PRO A 106 2.74 -4.82 4.66
CA PRO A 106 2.26 -5.65 5.76
C PRO A 106 0.74 -5.78 5.74
N SER A 107 0.21 -7.00 5.91
CA SER A 107 -1.23 -7.24 5.81
C SER A 107 -2.07 -6.48 6.84
N TRP A 108 -1.48 -6.11 7.98
CA TRP A 108 -2.12 -5.31 9.03
C TRP A 108 -2.23 -3.81 8.69
N LEU A 109 -1.51 -3.33 7.67
CA LEU A 109 -1.52 -1.92 7.29
C LEU A 109 -2.86 -1.57 6.65
N LYS A 110 -3.54 -0.58 7.21
CA LYS A 110 -4.81 -0.07 6.66
C LYS A 110 -4.58 0.58 5.31
N HIS A 111 -5.42 0.23 4.37
CA HIS A 111 -5.37 0.76 3.01
C HIS A 111 -6.75 0.80 2.38
#